data_0dd4ac36d01b035a81a8682f5cf49edb
#
_entry.id   0dd4ac36d01b035a81a8682f5cf49edb
#
_cell.length_a   1.000
_cell.length_b   1.000
_cell.length_c   1.000
_cell.angle_alpha   90.00
_cell.angle_beta   90.00
_cell.angle_gamma   90.00
#
_symmetry.space_group_name_H-M   'P 1'
#
loop_
_entity.id
_entity.type
_entity.pdbx_description
1 polymer ?
#
loop_
_entity_poly.entity_id
_entity_poly.type
_entity_poly.pdbx_seq_one_letter_code
_entity_poly.pdbx_strand_id
1 'polypeptide(L)'
;MFNYLPLAATIDDVIFCVHGGIPRPIDGSSSASISIINQIPTPYELLPTQHPDENLIIKQLVTDLLWSDPARSQQEGHLDPNGFGQGERGTGAVCYGQKAIEEFIFNNELSHILRAHEPTASGVSVRKGAKVITIFSTSKDHNC
;
A
#
# COMPACT_ATOMS: atom_id res chain seq x y z
N MET A 1 -6.10 -20.86 0.39
CA MET A 1 -5.59 -20.38 1.69
C MET A 1 -5.40 -18.87 1.68
N PHE A 2 -4.62 -18.30 0.79
CA PHE A 2 -4.35 -16.85 0.75
C PHE A 2 -5.59 -15.96 0.58
N ASN A 3 -6.61 -16.42 -0.13
CA ASN A 3 -7.86 -15.68 -0.35
C ASN A 3 -8.66 -15.37 0.93
N TYR A 4 -8.31 -16.00 2.05
CA TYR A 4 -8.94 -15.81 3.35
C TYR A 4 -8.11 -14.97 4.33
N LEU A 5 -6.90 -14.59 3.95
CA LEU A 5 -6.03 -13.78 4.82
C LEU A 5 -6.44 -12.30 4.73
N PRO A 6 -6.36 -11.56 5.84
CA PRO A 6 -6.54 -10.11 5.81
C PRO A 6 -5.42 -9.46 4.96
N LEU A 7 -5.77 -8.40 4.23
CA LEU A 7 -4.84 -7.67 3.38
C LEU A 7 -4.06 -6.58 4.14
N ALA A 8 -4.57 -6.17 5.28
CA ALA A 8 -3.94 -5.20 6.17
C ALA A 8 -4.33 -5.50 7.62
N ALA A 9 -3.59 -4.92 8.55
CA ALA A 9 -3.86 -4.96 9.98
C ALA A 9 -3.43 -3.66 10.66
N THR A 10 -3.93 -3.39 11.85
CA THR A 10 -3.41 -2.33 12.72
C THR A 10 -2.80 -2.92 13.98
N ILE A 11 -1.76 -2.27 14.51
CA ILE A 11 -1.19 -2.57 15.83
C ILE A 11 -1.51 -1.37 16.73
N ASP A 12 -2.20 -1.62 17.83
CA ASP A 12 -2.65 -0.62 18.81
C ASP A 12 -3.40 0.56 18.16
N ASP A 13 -4.07 0.33 17.03
CA ASP A 13 -4.75 1.31 16.19
C ASP A 13 -3.90 2.47 15.70
N VAL A 14 -2.57 2.40 15.86
CA VAL A 14 -1.64 3.48 15.50
C VAL A 14 -0.61 3.10 14.44
N ILE A 15 -0.36 1.81 14.22
CA ILE A 15 0.57 1.34 13.17
C ILE A 15 -0.24 0.58 12.12
N PHE A 16 -0.20 1.06 10.87
CA PHE A 16 -0.83 0.38 9.74
C PHE A 16 0.13 -0.62 9.12
N CYS A 17 -0.23 -1.90 9.16
CA CYS A 17 0.54 -3.00 8.60
C CYS A 17 -0.07 -3.45 7.27
N VAL A 18 0.74 -3.51 6.22
CA VAL A 18 0.29 -3.86 4.87
C VAL A 18 1.45 -4.49 4.07
N HIS A 19 1.15 -5.22 2.99
CA HIS A 19 2.22 -5.78 2.16
C HIS A 19 2.90 -4.72 1.28
N GLY A 20 2.15 -4.01 0.44
CA GLY A 20 2.64 -3.00 -0.51
C GLY A 20 2.55 -1.59 0.03
N GLY A 21 1.35 -1.02 0.08
CA GLY A 21 1.21 0.38 0.47
C GLY A 21 -0.20 0.84 0.82
N ILE A 22 -0.33 2.14 0.90
CA ILE A 22 -1.59 2.81 1.21
C ILE A 22 -2.47 2.88 -0.04
N PRO A 23 -3.79 2.73 0.10
CA PRO A 23 -4.71 2.84 -1.02
C PRO A 23 -4.90 4.29 -1.45
N ARG A 24 -5.15 4.46 -2.76
CA ARG A 24 -5.58 5.76 -3.33
C ARG A 24 -6.94 6.16 -2.78
N PRO A 25 -7.22 7.46 -2.62
CA PRO A 25 -8.58 7.94 -2.33
C PRO A 25 -9.55 7.58 -3.48
N ILE A 26 -10.79 7.26 -3.13
CA ILE A 26 -11.78 6.74 -4.08
C ILE A 26 -12.89 7.76 -4.35
N ASP A 27 -13.24 8.56 -3.37
CA ASP A 27 -14.41 9.45 -3.34
C ASP A 27 -14.07 10.94 -3.52
N GLY A 28 -12.88 11.25 -4.04
CA GLY A 28 -12.40 12.62 -4.15
C GLY A 28 -11.86 13.21 -2.84
N SER A 29 -11.75 12.40 -1.79
CA SER A 29 -11.05 12.79 -0.55
C SER A 29 -9.54 12.92 -0.79
N SER A 30 -8.82 13.49 0.16
CA SER A 30 -7.37 13.63 0.08
C SER A 30 -6.62 12.33 0.42
N SER A 31 -7.27 11.42 1.17
CA SER A 31 -6.73 10.10 1.48
C SER A 31 -7.84 9.07 1.67
N ALA A 32 -7.51 7.79 1.51
CA ALA A 32 -8.44 6.71 1.81
C ALA A 32 -8.60 6.51 3.33
N SER A 33 -9.82 6.14 3.76
CA SER A 33 -10.06 5.67 5.13
C SER A 33 -9.69 4.19 5.24
N ILE A 34 -9.09 3.77 6.35
CA ILE A 34 -8.85 2.35 6.64
C ILE A 34 -10.15 1.55 6.63
N SER A 35 -11.27 2.15 7.04
CA SER A 35 -12.57 1.47 7.06
C SER A 35 -13.02 0.93 5.70
N ILE A 36 -12.52 1.51 4.60
CA ILE A 36 -12.86 1.03 3.25
C ILE A 36 -12.26 -0.35 2.96
N ILE A 37 -11.17 -0.71 3.60
CA ILE A 37 -10.53 -2.03 3.45
C ILE A 37 -11.46 -3.14 3.94
N ASN A 38 -12.30 -2.85 4.94
CA ASN A 38 -13.29 -3.80 5.45
C ASN A 38 -14.41 -4.11 4.46
N GLN A 39 -14.53 -3.36 3.37
CA GLN A 39 -15.50 -3.62 2.30
C GLN A 39 -14.98 -4.67 1.29
N ILE A 40 -13.72 -5.05 1.36
CA ILE A 40 -13.17 -6.10 0.53
C ILE A 40 -13.77 -7.44 0.99
N PRO A 41 -14.45 -8.18 0.09
CA PRO A 41 -15.07 -9.43 0.47
C PRO A 41 -14.03 -10.48 0.88
N THR A 42 -14.40 -11.37 1.78
CA THR A 42 -13.58 -12.53 2.17
C THR A 42 -14.38 -13.80 1.95
N PRO A 43 -13.90 -14.77 1.16
CA PRO A 43 -12.62 -14.80 0.44
C PRO A 43 -12.57 -13.83 -0.75
N TYR A 44 -11.39 -13.29 -1.05
CA TYR A 44 -11.11 -12.54 -2.28
C TYR A 44 -10.15 -13.33 -3.17
N GLU A 45 -10.51 -13.52 -4.44
CA GLU A 45 -9.68 -14.24 -5.40
C GLU A 45 -8.59 -13.31 -5.95
N LEU A 46 -7.34 -13.54 -5.51
CA LEU A 46 -6.17 -12.76 -5.93
C LEU A 46 -5.71 -13.05 -7.37
N LEU A 47 -6.15 -14.18 -7.94
CA LEU A 47 -5.83 -14.51 -9.33
C LEU A 47 -6.75 -13.74 -10.27
N PRO A 48 -6.26 -13.29 -11.44
CA PRO A 48 -7.06 -12.56 -12.41
C PRO A 48 -8.12 -13.49 -13.01
N THR A 49 -9.25 -13.60 -12.34
CA THR A 49 -10.46 -14.12 -12.94
C THR A 49 -11.09 -12.97 -13.70
N GLN A 50 -11.34 -13.18 -15.00
CA GLN A 50 -12.11 -12.23 -15.79
C GLN A 50 -13.58 -12.33 -15.40
N HIS A 51 -13.92 -11.85 -14.22
CA HIS A 51 -15.32 -11.69 -13.83
C HIS A 51 -15.83 -10.37 -14.42
N PRO A 52 -16.84 -10.41 -15.30
CA PRO A 52 -17.41 -9.20 -15.89
C PRO A 52 -18.05 -8.26 -14.87
N ASP A 53 -18.31 -8.73 -13.65
CA ASP A 53 -18.93 -8.00 -12.56
C ASP A 53 -17.93 -7.59 -11.46
N GLU A 54 -16.61 -7.63 -11.73
CA GLU A 54 -15.62 -7.24 -10.73
C GLU A 54 -15.76 -5.76 -10.37
N ASN A 55 -15.97 -5.47 -9.10
CA ASN A 55 -16.01 -4.11 -8.60
C ASN A 55 -14.63 -3.45 -8.76
N LEU A 56 -14.52 -2.52 -9.71
CA LEU A 56 -13.27 -1.83 -10.04
C LEU A 56 -12.64 -1.11 -8.83
N ILE A 57 -13.46 -0.64 -7.90
CA ILE A 57 -13.00 0.00 -6.66
C ILE A 57 -12.28 -1.03 -5.77
N ILE A 58 -12.89 -2.20 -5.57
CA ILE A 58 -12.29 -3.27 -4.78
C ILE A 58 -11.00 -3.75 -5.43
N LYS A 59 -10.98 -3.91 -6.74
CA LYS A 59 -9.77 -4.28 -7.49
C LYS A 59 -8.65 -3.26 -7.30
N GLN A 60 -8.97 -1.97 -7.41
CA GLN A 60 -8.01 -0.90 -7.16
C GLN A 60 -7.46 -0.95 -5.72
N LEU A 61 -8.33 -1.08 -4.72
CA LEU A 61 -7.92 -1.21 -3.32
C LEU A 61 -6.95 -2.37 -3.11
N VAL A 62 -7.30 -3.56 -3.59
CA VAL A 62 -6.47 -4.75 -3.46
C VAL A 62 -5.13 -4.57 -4.18
N THR A 63 -5.14 -3.98 -5.38
CA THR A 63 -3.92 -3.69 -6.12
C THR A 63 -3.01 -2.74 -5.35
N ASP A 64 -3.56 -1.66 -4.79
CA ASP A 64 -2.78 -0.69 -4.03
C ASP A 64 -2.19 -1.30 -2.76
N LEU A 65 -2.98 -2.07 -2.00
CA LEU A 65 -2.53 -2.72 -0.77
C LEU A 65 -1.41 -3.74 -0.99
N LEU A 66 -1.41 -4.43 -2.14
CA LEU A 66 -0.47 -5.51 -2.42
C LEU A 66 0.75 -5.07 -3.24
N TRP A 67 0.60 -4.09 -4.13
CA TRP A 67 1.58 -3.82 -5.18
C TRP A 67 2.18 -2.42 -5.17
N SER A 68 1.67 -1.49 -4.37
CA SER A 68 2.18 -0.11 -4.34
C SER A 68 3.47 0.01 -3.56
N ASP A 69 4.32 0.96 -3.96
CA ASP A 69 5.61 1.24 -3.34
C ASP A 69 5.72 2.73 -2.93
N PRO A 70 6.50 3.06 -1.91
CA PRO A 70 6.83 4.46 -1.60
C PRO A 70 7.59 5.10 -2.77
N ALA A 71 7.17 6.27 -3.20
CA ALA A 71 7.80 7.02 -4.28
C ALA A 71 9.28 7.29 -3.96
N ARG A 72 10.14 7.08 -4.94
CA ARG A 72 11.55 7.47 -4.87
C ARG A 72 11.70 8.99 -4.97
N SER A 73 12.82 9.53 -4.55
CA SER A 73 13.07 10.99 -4.59
C SER A 73 12.86 11.59 -5.99
N GLN A 74 13.20 10.85 -7.04
CA GLN A 74 13.02 11.27 -8.43
C GLN A 74 11.55 11.33 -8.86
N GLN A 75 10.67 10.55 -8.23
CA GLN A 75 9.24 10.48 -8.54
C GLN A 75 8.43 11.53 -7.80
N GLU A 76 8.92 12.04 -6.65
CA GLU A 76 8.19 13.01 -5.81
C GLU A 76 7.73 14.26 -6.57
N GLY A 77 8.52 14.74 -7.52
CA GLY A 77 8.18 15.92 -8.33
C GLY A 77 7.13 15.66 -9.44
N HIS A 78 6.71 14.43 -9.65
CA HIS A 78 5.81 14.02 -10.75
C HIS A 78 4.53 13.36 -10.25
N LEU A 79 4.24 13.47 -8.94
CA LEU A 79 3.04 12.91 -8.33
C LEU A 79 1.83 13.82 -8.59
N ASP A 80 0.65 13.22 -8.55
CA ASP A 80 -0.60 13.96 -8.64
C ASP A 80 -0.85 14.84 -7.39
N PRO A 81 -1.90 15.68 -7.37
CA PRO A 81 -2.21 16.54 -6.23
C PRO A 81 -2.45 15.78 -4.92
N ASN A 82 -2.80 14.51 -4.94
CA ASN A 82 -2.98 13.66 -3.77
C ASN A 82 -1.69 12.93 -3.35
N GLY A 83 -0.60 13.09 -4.11
CA GLY A 83 0.69 12.49 -3.82
C GLY A 83 0.84 11.06 -4.35
N PHE A 84 0.09 10.66 -5.37
CA PHE A 84 0.22 9.37 -6.04
C PHE A 84 0.77 9.53 -7.45
N GLY A 85 1.45 8.51 -7.94
CA GLY A 85 2.01 8.49 -9.28
C GLY A 85 2.07 7.08 -9.87
N GLN A 86 2.54 6.98 -11.10
CA GLN A 86 2.68 5.69 -11.77
C GLN A 86 3.72 4.81 -11.04
N GLY A 87 3.31 3.60 -10.66
CA GLY A 87 4.20 2.58 -10.10
C GLY A 87 5.03 1.88 -11.17
N GLU A 88 6.14 1.29 -10.74
CA GLU A 88 7.06 0.56 -11.64
C GLU A 88 6.66 -0.90 -11.87
N ARG A 89 5.66 -1.42 -11.16
CA ARG A 89 5.29 -2.84 -11.16
C ARG A 89 4.41 -3.29 -12.33
N GLY A 90 3.92 -2.37 -13.16
CA GLY A 90 3.18 -2.70 -14.37
C GLY A 90 1.77 -3.31 -14.18
N THR A 91 1.28 -3.40 -12.96
CA THR A 91 0.01 -4.06 -12.59
C THR A 91 -1.14 -3.08 -12.36
N GLY A 92 -0.98 -1.80 -12.72
CA GLY A 92 -1.88 -0.73 -12.31
C GLY A 92 -1.62 -0.23 -10.88
N ALA A 93 -0.58 -0.76 -10.23
CA ALA A 93 -0.09 -0.27 -8.96
C ALA A 93 0.48 1.14 -9.08
N VAL A 94 0.44 1.89 -7.99
CA VAL A 94 0.94 3.27 -7.92
C VAL A 94 2.16 3.36 -7.02
N CYS A 95 2.91 4.46 -7.14
CA CYS A 95 3.78 4.90 -6.08
C CYS A 95 3.08 5.99 -5.26
N TYR A 96 3.41 6.09 -3.97
CA TYR A 96 2.85 7.08 -3.04
C TYR A 96 3.95 7.88 -2.36
N GLY A 97 3.84 9.20 -2.47
CA GLY A 97 4.82 10.17 -1.98
C GLY A 97 4.58 10.62 -0.55
N GLN A 98 5.43 11.59 -0.14
CA GLN A 98 5.40 12.14 1.21
C GLN A 98 4.01 12.69 1.58
N LYS A 99 3.39 13.46 0.67
CA LYS A 99 2.06 14.04 0.90
C LYS A 99 1.00 12.97 1.16
N ALA A 100 0.91 11.95 0.32
CA ALA A 100 -0.07 10.87 0.48
C ALA A 100 0.10 10.15 1.82
N ILE A 101 1.35 9.92 2.25
CA ILE A 101 1.68 9.29 3.53
C ILE A 101 1.22 10.16 4.70
N GLU A 102 1.54 11.45 4.68
CA GLU A 102 1.18 12.38 5.75
C GLU A 102 -0.33 12.51 5.91
N GLU A 103 -1.06 12.64 4.81
CA GLU A 103 -2.52 12.73 4.82
C GLU A 103 -3.17 11.42 5.27
N PHE A 104 -2.66 10.27 4.81
CA PHE A 104 -3.17 8.97 5.23
C PHE A 104 -2.96 8.74 6.74
N ILE A 105 -1.78 9.03 7.25
CA ILE A 105 -1.46 8.92 8.68
C ILE A 105 -2.34 9.87 9.50
N PHE A 106 -2.44 11.13 9.07
CA PHE A 106 -3.22 12.13 9.80
C PHE A 106 -4.72 11.80 9.84
N ASN A 107 -5.32 11.49 8.69
CA ASN A 107 -6.77 11.25 8.59
C ASN A 107 -7.21 9.93 9.23
N ASN A 108 -6.31 8.98 9.42
CA ASN A 108 -6.60 7.71 10.08
C ASN A 108 -6.02 7.62 11.52
N GLU A 109 -5.54 8.72 12.07
CA GLU A 109 -4.97 8.81 13.44
C GLU A 109 -3.81 7.84 13.68
N LEU A 110 -3.01 7.58 12.64
CA LEU A 110 -1.89 6.66 12.67
C LEU A 110 -0.57 7.37 13.02
N SER A 111 0.45 6.58 13.36
CA SER A 111 1.81 7.06 13.55
C SER A 111 2.76 6.61 12.44
N HIS A 112 2.63 5.36 11.99
CA HIS A 112 3.54 4.72 11.05
C HIS A 112 2.83 3.76 10.10
N ILE A 113 3.49 3.49 8.97
CA ILE A 113 3.15 2.44 8.02
C ILE A 113 4.28 1.41 8.07
N LEU A 114 3.93 0.18 8.41
CA LEU A 114 4.82 -0.98 8.39
C LEU A 114 4.48 -1.83 7.17
N ARG A 115 5.44 -2.06 6.29
CA ARG A 115 5.20 -2.76 5.04
C ARG A 115 6.36 -3.71 4.67
N ALA A 116 6.20 -4.47 3.60
CA ALA A 116 7.19 -5.40 3.06
C ALA A 116 7.54 -5.08 1.60
N HIS A 117 7.41 -6.02 0.67
CA HIS A 117 7.39 -5.91 -0.79
C HIS A 117 8.67 -5.41 -1.50
N GLU A 118 9.51 -4.60 -0.88
CA GLU A 118 10.79 -4.16 -1.44
C GLU A 118 11.97 -4.85 -0.75
N PRO A 119 12.91 -5.46 -1.54
CA PRO A 119 14.14 -6.02 -0.98
C PRO A 119 14.98 -4.94 -0.32
N THR A 120 15.58 -5.27 0.81
CA THR A 120 16.54 -4.41 1.51
C THR A 120 17.65 -5.26 2.13
N ALA A 121 18.90 -4.92 1.84
CA ALA A 121 20.07 -5.70 2.27
C ALA A 121 20.19 -5.84 3.79
N SER A 122 19.75 -4.83 4.55
CA SER A 122 19.76 -4.86 6.02
C SER A 122 18.52 -5.53 6.64
N GLY A 123 17.57 -6.00 5.82
CA GLY A 123 16.29 -6.54 6.27
C GLY A 123 15.29 -5.47 6.74
N VAL A 124 15.72 -4.25 6.99
CA VAL A 124 14.88 -3.12 7.42
C VAL A 124 15.30 -1.85 6.70
N SER A 125 14.33 -1.09 6.19
CA SER A 125 14.54 0.25 5.61
C SER A 125 13.54 1.24 6.22
N VAL A 126 14.03 2.41 6.63
CA VAL A 126 13.22 3.49 7.19
C VAL A 126 13.26 4.67 6.24
N ARG A 127 12.10 5.09 5.75
CA ARG A 127 11.97 6.16 4.73
C ARG A 127 10.90 7.18 5.12
N LYS A 128 10.79 8.26 4.34
CA LYS A 128 9.72 9.25 4.46
C LYS A 128 9.63 9.88 5.86
N GLY A 129 10.75 10.40 6.36
CA GLY A 129 10.80 10.99 7.70
C GLY A 129 10.46 9.99 8.80
N ALA A 130 10.88 8.73 8.65
CA ALA A 130 10.59 7.61 9.55
C ALA A 130 9.11 7.20 9.61
N LYS A 131 8.25 7.69 8.70
CA LYS A 131 6.83 7.32 8.67
C LYS A 131 6.57 5.97 8.00
N VAL A 132 7.47 5.52 7.11
CA VAL A 132 7.36 4.23 6.41
C VAL A 132 8.55 3.35 6.77
N ILE A 133 8.23 2.17 7.30
CA ILE A 133 9.20 1.14 7.67
C ILE A 133 8.95 -0.07 6.78
N THR A 134 9.95 -0.43 5.97
CA THR A 134 9.92 -1.64 5.14
C THR A 134 10.70 -2.75 5.81
N ILE A 135 10.09 -3.92 5.95
CA ILE A 135 10.72 -5.14 6.47
C ILE A 135 10.81 -6.17 5.35
N PHE A 136 12.00 -6.73 5.15
CA PHE A 136 12.24 -7.77 4.17
C PHE A 136 12.96 -8.94 4.84
N SER A 137 12.25 -10.03 5.10
CA SER A 137 12.70 -11.12 5.97
C SER A 137 13.29 -12.32 5.23
N THR A 138 13.35 -12.31 3.88
CA THR A 138 14.00 -13.40 3.15
C THR A 138 15.51 -13.20 3.08
N SER A 139 16.26 -14.27 3.28
CA SER A 139 17.73 -14.27 3.26
C SER A 139 18.32 -14.92 1.98
N LYS A 140 17.50 -15.48 1.10
CA LYS A 140 17.97 -16.27 -0.04
C LYS A 140 17.53 -15.74 -1.40
N ASP A 141 16.44 -14.98 -1.43
CA ASP A 141 15.93 -14.38 -2.65
C ASP A 141 16.54 -12.98 -2.81
N HIS A 142 16.88 -12.60 -4.02
CA HIS A 142 17.42 -11.28 -4.41
C HIS A 142 18.86 -10.97 -4.01
N ASN A 143 19.67 -11.95 -3.62
CA ASN A 143 21.10 -11.74 -3.27
C ASN A 143 21.33 -10.61 -2.24
N CYS A 144 20.44 -10.49 -1.25
CA CYS A 144 20.57 -9.54 -0.16
C CYS A 144 21.46 -10.10 0.95
#